data_d753ced81c028be25aeecce94bf0ab11
#
_entry.id   d753ced81c028be25aeecce94bf0ab11
#
_cell.length_a   1.000
_cell.length_b   1.000
_cell.length_c   1.000
_cell.angle_alpha   90.00
_cell.angle_beta   90.00
_cell.angle_gamma   90.00
#
_symmetry.space_group_name_H-M   'P 1'
#
loop_
_entity.id
_entity.type
_entity.pdbx_description
1 polymer ?
#
loop_
_entity_poly.entity_id
_entity_poly.type
_entity_poly.pdbx_seq_one_letter_code
_entity_poly.pdbx_strand_id
1 'polypeptide(L)'
;MSSPARMSSPAPRPAPPAEGFRTAREHRRLRAWERRVRSAGLPPLWADRCTALSEPSRQAAAVRHTAATLAALPGPYRSVFALLMRVLPVAVLLVDPTGPLRGTPDRARRQRVADRLSAVPGCAELLRVSLVLALHGALDGPSTTPRQELR
;
A
#
# COMPACT_ATOMS: atom_id res chain seq x y z
N MET A 1 -53.90 22.12 -46.44
CA MET A 1 -53.79 20.74 -45.88
C MET A 1 -52.39 20.59 -45.38
N SER A 2 -52.18 20.78 -44.07
CA SER A 2 -50.82 20.78 -43.44
C SER A 2 -50.63 19.45 -42.72
N SER A 3 -49.61 18.67 -43.14
CA SER A 3 -49.21 17.43 -42.47
C SER A 3 -48.40 17.72 -41.20
N PRO A 4 -48.71 17.09 -40.09
CA PRO A 4 -47.88 17.23 -38.88
C PRO A 4 -46.61 16.36 -38.99
N ALA A 5 -45.44 16.97 -38.76
CA ALA A 5 -44.16 16.32 -38.67
C ALA A 5 -44.15 15.39 -37.45
N ARG A 6 -43.85 14.10 -37.65
CA ARG A 6 -43.60 13.11 -36.59
C ARG A 6 -42.25 13.44 -35.93
N MET A 7 -42.31 13.91 -34.70
CA MET A 7 -41.13 13.99 -33.83
C MET A 7 -40.71 12.56 -33.45
N SER A 8 -39.60 12.10 -34.02
CA SER A 8 -38.96 10.86 -33.61
C SER A 8 -38.31 11.04 -32.20
N SER A 9 -38.87 10.35 -31.22
CA SER A 9 -38.23 10.27 -29.87
C SER A 9 -36.86 9.64 -29.97
N PRO A 10 -35.84 10.24 -29.34
CA PRO A 10 -34.50 9.62 -29.27
C PRO A 10 -34.57 8.32 -28.45
N ALA A 11 -34.01 7.26 -29.00
CA ALA A 11 -33.87 5.97 -28.32
C ALA A 11 -33.11 6.11 -26.99
N PRO A 12 -33.49 5.40 -25.93
CA PRO A 12 -32.81 5.45 -24.66
C PRO A 12 -31.38 4.94 -24.84
N ARG A 13 -30.40 5.76 -24.41
CA ARG A 13 -28.99 5.36 -24.36
C ARG A 13 -28.84 4.17 -23.43
N PRO A 14 -28.15 3.06 -23.83
CA PRO A 14 -27.87 1.97 -22.93
C PRO A 14 -26.97 2.47 -21.81
N ALA A 15 -27.39 2.22 -20.57
CA ALA A 15 -26.60 2.55 -19.36
C ALA A 15 -25.28 1.82 -19.39
N PRO A 16 -24.18 2.44 -18.92
CA PRO A 16 -22.87 1.79 -18.86
C PRO A 16 -22.80 0.80 -17.68
N PRO A 17 -22.90 -0.52 -17.88
CA PRO A 17 -22.98 -1.47 -16.76
C PRO A 17 -21.62 -1.94 -16.23
N ALA A 18 -20.51 -1.50 -16.79
CA ALA A 18 -19.22 -2.13 -16.51
C ALA A 18 -18.30 -1.37 -15.53
N GLU A 19 -18.50 -0.08 -15.31
CA GLU A 19 -17.56 0.73 -14.51
C GLU A 19 -17.66 0.48 -13.02
N GLY A 20 -18.84 0.31 -12.47
CA GLY A 20 -19.05 0.07 -11.05
C GLY A 20 -18.45 -1.24 -10.53
N PHE A 21 -18.48 -2.30 -11.33
CA PHE A 21 -17.90 -3.59 -10.96
C PHE A 21 -16.36 -3.60 -11.03
N ARG A 22 -15.77 -2.89 -11.96
CA ARG A 22 -14.31 -2.72 -12.06
C ARG A 22 -13.78 -1.98 -10.86
N THR A 23 -14.36 -0.87 -10.50
CA THR A 23 -13.97 -0.07 -9.33
C THR A 23 -14.11 -0.84 -8.02
N ALA A 24 -15.18 -1.60 -7.80
CA ALA A 24 -15.36 -2.41 -6.61
C ALA A 24 -14.31 -3.54 -6.48
N ARG A 25 -13.92 -4.16 -7.59
CA ARG A 25 -12.87 -5.18 -7.62
C ARG A 25 -11.49 -4.59 -7.35
N GLU A 26 -11.21 -3.42 -7.91
CA GLU A 26 -9.97 -2.68 -7.70
C GLU A 26 -9.83 -2.23 -6.24
N HIS A 27 -10.88 -1.69 -5.64
CA HIS A 27 -10.91 -1.32 -4.23
C HIS A 27 -10.67 -2.52 -3.30
N ARG A 28 -11.32 -3.67 -3.56
CA ARG A 28 -11.07 -4.89 -2.78
C ARG A 28 -9.63 -5.36 -2.89
N ARG A 29 -9.06 -5.29 -4.10
CA ARG A 29 -7.66 -5.65 -4.36
C ARG A 29 -6.70 -4.73 -3.61
N LEU A 30 -6.93 -3.43 -3.67
CA LEU A 30 -6.13 -2.42 -2.96
C LEU A 30 -6.15 -2.67 -1.44
N ARG A 31 -7.32 -2.82 -0.84
CA ARG A 31 -7.46 -3.14 0.59
C ARG A 31 -6.78 -4.45 0.97
N ALA A 32 -6.79 -5.44 0.10
CA ALA A 32 -6.07 -6.69 0.33
C ALA A 32 -4.55 -6.48 0.38
N TRP A 33 -4.00 -5.62 -0.47
CA TRP A 33 -2.60 -5.26 -0.45
C TRP A 33 -2.24 -4.40 0.77
N GLU A 34 -3.07 -3.44 1.15
CA GLU A 34 -2.86 -2.67 2.39
C GLU A 34 -2.77 -3.59 3.61
N ARG A 35 -3.67 -4.56 3.73
CA ARG A 35 -3.61 -5.55 4.81
C ARG A 35 -2.32 -6.36 4.78
N ARG A 36 -1.87 -6.82 3.59
CA ARG A 36 -0.61 -7.55 3.45
C ARG A 36 0.60 -6.73 3.86
N VAL A 37 0.68 -5.47 3.44
CA VAL A 37 1.76 -4.55 3.82
C VAL A 37 1.82 -4.39 5.35
N ARG A 38 0.66 -4.21 5.99
CA ARG A 38 0.57 -4.08 7.45
C ARG A 38 0.89 -5.39 8.18
N SER A 39 0.33 -6.51 7.73
CA SER A 39 0.57 -7.83 8.35
C SER A 39 2.00 -8.31 8.17
N ALA A 40 2.71 -7.86 7.14
CA ALA A 40 4.14 -8.11 6.97
C ALA A 40 5.02 -7.32 7.95
N GLY A 41 4.46 -6.40 8.75
CA GLY A 41 5.20 -5.59 9.71
C GLY A 41 6.08 -4.51 9.08
N LEU A 42 5.83 -4.13 7.83
CA LEU A 42 6.64 -3.13 7.11
C LEU A 42 6.53 -1.71 7.70
N PRO A 43 5.34 -1.19 8.09
CA PRO A 43 5.22 0.19 8.56
C PRO A 43 6.12 0.55 9.74
N PRO A 44 6.22 -0.24 10.83
CA PRO A 44 7.15 0.05 11.91
C PRO A 44 8.63 -0.02 11.46
N LEU A 45 8.99 -0.92 10.55
CA LEU A 45 10.35 -1.01 10.01
C LEU A 45 10.71 0.24 9.18
N TRP A 46 9.75 0.80 8.45
CA TRP A 46 9.95 2.06 7.72
C TRP A 46 10.14 3.24 8.68
N ALA A 47 9.33 3.32 9.75
CA ALA A 47 9.42 4.38 10.75
C ALA A 47 10.77 4.34 11.50
N ASP A 48 11.31 3.16 11.76
CA ASP A 48 12.64 3.02 12.38
C ASP A 48 13.78 3.47 11.46
N ARG A 49 13.61 3.31 10.14
CA ARG A 49 14.60 3.71 9.13
C ARG A 49 14.46 5.19 8.71
N CYS A 50 13.27 5.74 8.78
CA CYS A 50 12.98 7.10 8.37
C CYS A 50 11.97 7.76 9.33
N THR A 51 12.42 8.73 10.11
CA THR A 51 11.58 9.44 11.09
C THR A 51 10.39 10.15 10.46
N ALA A 52 10.50 10.57 9.19
CA ALA A 52 9.37 11.17 8.46
C ALA A 52 8.18 10.19 8.32
N LEU A 53 8.42 8.87 8.36
CA LEU A 53 7.37 7.84 8.30
C LEU A 53 6.84 7.44 9.69
N SER A 54 7.29 8.09 10.76
CA SER A 54 6.75 7.89 12.10
C SER A 54 5.42 8.61 12.32
N GLU A 55 5.13 9.62 11.51
CA GLU A 55 3.87 10.33 11.55
C GLU A 55 2.74 9.46 10.99
N PRO A 56 1.62 9.25 11.74
CA PRO A 56 0.55 8.34 11.33
C PRO A 56 -0.08 8.67 9.98
N SER A 57 -0.22 9.95 9.66
CA SER A 57 -0.78 10.41 8.37
C SER A 57 0.12 10.05 7.20
N ARG A 58 1.42 10.29 7.32
CA ARG A 58 2.42 9.93 6.31
C ARG A 58 2.59 8.43 6.18
N GLN A 59 2.58 7.72 7.30
CA GLN A 59 2.62 6.26 7.28
C GLN A 59 1.40 5.67 6.57
N ALA A 60 0.20 6.21 6.81
CA ALA A 60 -1.00 5.77 6.12
C ALA A 60 -0.95 6.07 4.61
N ALA A 61 -0.42 7.23 4.21
CA ALA A 61 -0.20 7.57 2.80
C ALA A 61 0.81 6.63 2.15
N ALA A 62 1.93 6.35 2.82
CA ALA A 62 2.96 5.40 2.39
C ALA A 62 2.39 3.99 2.17
N VAL A 63 1.57 3.50 3.10
CA VAL A 63 0.90 2.18 2.98
C VAL A 63 -0.02 2.15 1.77
N ARG A 64 -0.85 3.19 1.58
CA ARG A 64 -1.76 3.26 0.43
C ARG A 64 -1.00 3.31 -0.90
N HIS A 65 0.03 4.14 -1.01
CA HIS A 65 0.85 4.26 -2.22
C HIS A 65 1.55 2.94 -2.55
N THR A 66 2.22 2.33 -1.57
CA THR A 66 2.88 1.03 -1.74
C THR A 66 1.88 -0.05 -2.17
N ALA A 67 0.71 -0.11 -1.54
CA ALA A 67 -0.34 -1.06 -1.89
C ALA A 67 -0.87 -0.84 -3.31
N ALA A 68 -1.06 0.40 -3.74
CA ALA A 68 -1.51 0.75 -5.08
C ALA A 68 -0.48 0.33 -6.14
N THR A 69 0.79 0.66 -5.91
CA THR A 69 1.89 0.29 -6.81
C THR A 69 2.01 -1.23 -6.94
N LEU A 70 1.98 -1.97 -5.82
CA LEU A 70 2.05 -3.44 -5.85
C LEU A 70 0.81 -4.07 -6.50
N ALA A 71 -0.36 -3.47 -6.35
CA ALA A 71 -1.58 -3.93 -7.02
C ALA A 71 -1.53 -3.73 -8.53
N ALA A 72 -0.82 -2.70 -9.00
CA ALA A 72 -0.66 -2.37 -10.43
C ALA A 72 0.41 -3.22 -11.13
N LEU A 73 1.30 -3.88 -10.37
CA LEU A 73 2.37 -4.72 -10.96
C LEU A 73 1.81 -5.82 -11.87
N PRO A 74 2.55 -6.18 -12.93
CA PRO A 74 2.26 -7.37 -13.74
C PRO A 74 2.17 -8.65 -12.89
N GLY A 75 1.37 -9.62 -13.35
CA GLY A 75 1.06 -10.86 -12.61
C GLY A 75 2.26 -11.55 -11.95
N PRO A 76 3.34 -11.85 -12.70
CA PRO A 76 4.52 -12.54 -12.15
C PRO A 76 5.15 -11.80 -10.97
N TYR A 77 5.46 -10.51 -11.15
CA TYR A 77 6.08 -9.70 -10.10
C TYR A 77 5.19 -9.57 -8.89
N ARG A 78 3.89 -9.37 -9.11
CA ARG A 78 2.91 -9.31 -8.04
C ARG A 78 2.86 -10.58 -7.20
N SER A 79 2.98 -11.76 -7.84
CA SER A 79 3.02 -13.04 -7.14
C SER A 79 4.27 -13.19 -6.29
N VAL A 80 5.42 -12.77 -6.81
CA VAL A 80 6.69 -12.77 -6.06
C VAL A 80 6.61 -11.87 -4.84
N PHE A 81 6.12 -10.62 -4.98
CA PHE A 81 5.94 -9.73 -3.85
C PHE A 81 4.94 -10.26 -2.82
N ALA A 82 3.84 -10.89 -3.28
CA ALA A 82 2.87 -11.50 -2.39
C ALA A 82 3.47 -12.65 -1.57
N LEU A 83 4.32 -13.45 -2.19
CA LEU A 83 5.05 -14.53 -1.52
C LEU A 83 6.04 -13.98 -0.51
N LEU A 84 6.87 -13.01 -0.91
CA LEU A 84 7.86 -12.38 -0.03
C LEU A 84 7.19 -11.77 1.21
N MET A 85 6.05 -11.08 1.03
CA MET A 85 5.29 -10.52 2.16
C MET A 85 4.67 -11.59 3.07
N ARG A 86 4.41 -12.80 2.58
CA ARG A 86 3.97 -13.93 3.41
C ARG A 86 5.13 -14.56 4.18
N VAL A 87 6.30 -14.61 3.56
CA VAL A 87 7.50 -15.22 4.15
C VAL A 87 8.12 -14.29 5.19
N LEU A 88 8.01 -12.98 5.01
CA LEU A 88 8.67 -12.01 5.89
C LEU A 88 8.33 -12.19 7.39
N PRO A 89 7.07 -12.37 7.83
CA PRO A 89 6.76 -12.62 9.24
C PRO A 89 7.40 -13.91 9.76
N VAL A 90 7.47 -14.94 8.93
CA VAL A 90 8.13 -16.21 9.27
C VAL A 90 9.64 -16.00 9.40
N ALA A 91 10.24 -15.26 8.47
CA ALA A 91 11.66 -14.91 8.53
C ALA A 91 11.97 -14.09 9.80
N VAL A 92 11.10 -13.14 10.16
CA VAL A 92 11.21 -12.39 11.43
C VAL A 92 11.18 -13.34 12.62
N LEU A 93 10.26 -14.30 12.65
CA LEU A 93 10.16 -15.29 13.73
C LEU A 93 11.38 -16.20 13.82
N LEU A 94 11.96 -16.61 12.69
CA LEU A 94 13.18 -17.41 12.65
C LEU A 94 14.40 -16.64 13.17
N VAL A 95 14.47 -15.35 12.84
CA VAL A 95 15.56 -14.46 13.26
C VAL A 95 15.45 -14.06 14.74
N ASP A 96 14.22 -13.96 15.24
CA ASP A 96 13.93 -13.61 16.64
C ASP A 96 12.77 -14.44 17.20
N PRO A 97 13.01 -15.72 17.52
CA PRO A 97 11.96 -16.65 17.97
C PRO A 97 11.33 -16.25 19.31
N THR A 98 12.01 -15.42 20.10
CA THR A 98 11.49 -14.94 21.39
C THR A 98 10.63 -13.68 21.23
N GLY A 99 10.48 -13.16 20.02
CA GLY A 99 9.74 -11.95 19.68
C GLY A 99 8.35 -11.89 20.27
N PRO A 100 7.50 -12.87 19.98
CA PRO A 100 6.10 -12.89 20.44
C PRO A 100 5.96 -12.97 21.96
N LEU A 101 6.94 -13.52 22.66
CA LEU A 101 6.88 -13.75 24.11
C LEU A 101 7.30 -12.53 24.94
N ARG A 102 7.97 -11.55 24.33
CA ARG A 102 8.55 -10.38 25.03
C ARG A 102 7.78 -9.08 24.86
N GLY A 103 6.54 -9.14 24.35
CA GLY A 103 5.69 -7.96 24.13
C GLY A 103 6.11 -7.12 22.91
N THR A 104 5.71 -5.85 22.90
CA THR A 104 6.04 -4.95 21.79
C THR A 104 7.55 -4.76 21.68
N PRO A 105 8.16 -5.06 20.51
CA PRO A 105 9.60 -4.93 20.35
C PRO A 105 9.99 -3.45 20.41
N ASP A 106 11.05 -3.16 21.19
CA ASP A 106 11.68 -1.85 21.19
C ASP A 106 12.36 -1.53 19.85
N ARG A 107 12.73 -0.27 19.64
CA ARG A 107 13.37 0.17 18.40
C ARG A 107 14.69 -0.57 18.15
N ALA A 108 15.51 -0.75 19.17
CA ALA A 108 16.82 -1.39 19.04
C ALA A 108 16.67 -2.86 18.61
N ARG A 109 15.66 -3.55 19.11
CA ARG A 109 15.35 -4.92 18.73
C ARG A 109 14.87 -5.01 17.28
N ARG A 110 13.94 -4.14 16.87
CA ARG A 110 13.49 -4.09 15.48
C ARG A 110 14.62 -3.81 14.52
N GLN A 111 15.55 -2.95 14.89
CA GLN A 111 16.72 -2.64 14.07
C GLN A 111 17.63 -3.86 13.91
N ARG A 112 17.94 -4.58 15.00
CA ARG A 112 18.70 -5.84 14.92
C ARG A 112 18.03 -6.89 14.04
N VAL A 113 16.72 -7.03 14.12
CA VAL A 113 15.94 -7.93 13.26
C VAL A 113 16.03 -7.50 11.80
N ALA A 114 15.87 -6.20 11.51
CA ALA A 114 15.99 -5.67 10.16
C ALA A 114 17.38 -5.86 9.56
N ASP A 115 18.43 -5.71 10.35
CA ASP A 115 19.83 -5.92 9.92
C ASP A 115 20.07 -7.40 9.58
N ARG A 116 19.58 -8.32 10.41
CA ARG A 116 19.65 -9.76 10.12
C ARG A 116 18.82 -10.17 8.90
N LEU A 117 17.63 -9.61 8.73
CA LEU A 117 16.80 -9.84 7.54
C LEU A 117 17.48 -9.31 6.28
N SER A 118 18.25 -8.23 6.40
CA SER A 118 19.01 -7.68 5.28
C SER A 118 20.14 -8.61 4.78
N ALA A 119 20.54 -9.58 5.59
CA ALA A 119 21.48 -10.64 5.19
C ALA A 119 20.78 -11.79 4.44
N VAL A 120 19.42 -11.86 4.47
CA VAL A 120 18.66 -12.91 3.79
C VAL A 120 18.34 -12.45 2.36
N PRO A 121 18.77 -13.20 1.33
CA PRO A 121 18.45 -12.89 -0.06
C PRO A 121 16.93 -12.76 -0.27
N GLY A 122 16.51 -11.76 -1.03
CA GLY A 122 15.09 -11.46 -1.26
C GLY A 122 14.44 -10.61 -0.17
N CYS A 123 14.77 -10.78 1.12
CA CYS A 123 14.27 -9.92 2.19
C CYS A 123 14.90 -8.53 2.11
N ALA A 124 16.20 -8.44 1.85
CA ALA A 124 16.91 -7.18 1.65
C ALA A 124 16.28 -6.35 0.53
N GLU A 125 16.03 -6.97 -0.61
CA GLU A 125 15.42 -6.30 -1.76
C GLU A 125 13.99 -5.86 -1.46
N LEU A 126 13.20 -6.72 -0.82
CA LEU A 126 11.84 -6.37 -0.39
C LEU A 126 11.84 -5.15 0.54
N LEU A 127 12.71 -5.14 1.55
CA LEU A 127 12.80 -4.03 2.50
C LEU A 127 13.23 -2.74 1.81
N ARG A 128 14.22 -2.80 0.91
CA ARG A 128 14.70 -1.66 0.14
C ARG A 128 13.62 -1.09 -0.77
N VAL A 129 13.02 -1.93 -1.62
CA VAL A 129 11.97 -1.51 -2.56
C VAL A 129 10.75 -0.98 -1.83
N SER A 130 10.30 -1.66 -0.77
CA SER A 130 9.16 -1.20 0.01
C SER A 130 9.40 0.14 0.70
N LEU A 131 10.62 0.41 1.19
CA LEU A 131 10.99 1.69 1.80
C LEU A 131 10.98 2.82 0.76
N VAL A 132 11.52 2.58 -0.44
CA VAL A 132 11.51 3.56 -1.54
C VAL A 132 10.07 3.91 -1.93
N LEU A 133 9.20 2.92 -2.09
CA LEU A 133 7.79 3.14 -2.39
C LEU A 133 7.07 3.90 -1.26
N ALA A 134 7.39 3.58 0.00
CA ALA A 134 6.83 4.25 1.16
C ALA A 134 7.23 5.73 1.22
N LEU A 135 8.48 6.05 0.91
CA LEU A 135 8.98 7.43 0.84
C LEU A 135 8.28 8.24 -0.25
N HIS A 136 8.12 7.67 -1.46
CA HIS A 136 7.36 8.32 -2.53
C HIS A 136 5.94 8.62 -2.09
N GLY A 137 5.25 7.64 -1.51
CA GLY A 137 3.88 7.84 -1.04
C GLY A 137 3.75 8.85 0.10
N ALA A 138 4.77 9.00 0.93
CA ALA A 138 4.79 9.99 2.01
C ALA A 138 5.05 11.42 1.48
N LEU A 139 5.77 11.54 0.36
CA LEU A 139 6.06 12.84 -0.28
C LEU A 139 4.89 13.30 -1.16
N ASP A 140 4.23 12.37 -1.85
CA ASP A 140 3.07 12.64 -2.70
C ASP A 140 1.76 12.79 -1.92
N GLY A 141 1.76 12.47 -0.61
CA GLY A 141 0.63 12.71 0.27
C GLY A 141 0.27 14.18 0.27
N PRO A 142 -1.03 14.53 0.47
CA PRO A 142 -1.45 15.91 0.51
C PRO A 142 -0.60 16.65 1.54
N SER A 143 0.28 17.50 1.04
CA SER A 143 1.01 18.46 1.88
C SER A 143 -0.06 19.26 2.60
N THR A 144 -0.27 18.94 3.87
CA THR A 144 -1.02 19.81 4.79
C THR A 144 -0.11 21.02 5.04
N THR A 145 0.15 21.79 3.99
CA THR A 145 0.61 23.16 4.18
C THR A 145 -0.59 23.85 4.82
N PRO A 146 -0.50 24.28 6.07
CA PRO A 146 -1.52 25.16 6.61
C PRO A 146 -1.48 26.36 5.70
N ARG A 147 -2.54 26.53 4.91
CA ARG A 147 -2.80 27.78 4.19
C ARG A 147 -2.94 28.82 5.28
N GLN A 148 -1.81 29.43 5.64
CA GLN A 148 -1.82 30.63 6.43
C GLN A 148 -2.74 31.61 5.70
N GLU A 149 -3.95 31.69 6.18
CA GLU A 149 -4.84 32.80 5.88
C GLU A 149 -4.15 34.06 6.38
N LEU A 150 -3.38 34.67 5.48
CA LEU A 150 -3.01 36.06 5.61
C LEU A 150 -4.30 36.87 5.49
N ARG A 151 -4.91 37.20 6.64
CA ARG A 151 -5.80 38.33 6.78
C ARG A 151 -5.04 39.51 7.32
#